data_f855406e70c5b781b86505db8624a183
#
_entry.id   f855406e70c5b781b86505db8624a183
#
_cell.length_a   1.000
_cell.length_b   1.000
_cell.length_c   1.000
_cell.angle_alpha   90.00
_cell.angle_beta   90.00
_cell.angle_gamma   90.00
#
_symmetry.space_group_name_H-M   'P 1'
#
loop_
_entity.id
_entity.type
_entity.pdbx_description
1 polymer ?
#
loop_
_entity_poly.entity_id
_entity_poly.type
_entity_poly.pdbx_seq_one_letter_code
_entity_poly.pdbx_strand_id
1 'polypeptide(L)'
;VYAVRGQYQLVADALVPVGAGDLAVAFEQLKAKLGAEGLFDSARKKPLPPYPRRIGVITSPSGAAIHDIIRVARGRMPSVEILLFPSEVQGARASRYLAGGVRYFNSPAVRSDPEQAVDVIILGRGGGSTEDLWCFNDEGLARVIAASDIPIISAVGHEVDFSISDFVADRRAATPSAAAEMATPDRADLGRRVRGLSDRLD
;
A
#
# COMPACT_ATOMS: atom_id res chain seq x y z
N VAL A 1 42.47 17.84 -11.13
CA VAL A 1 43.36 16.69 -10.97
C VAL A 1 44.38 17.02 -9.91
N TYR A 2 44.26 16.45 -8.73
CA TYR A 2 45.22 16.64 -7.65
C TYR A 2 46.33 15.56 -7.76
N ALA A 3 47.53 16.01 -8.11
CA ALA A 3 48.64 15.13 -8.47
C ALA A 3 49.55 14.71 -7.30
N VAL A 4 49.15 14.85 -6.04
CA VAL A 4 50.09 14.68 -4.90
C VAL A 4 50.25 13.23 -4.42
N ARG A 5 49.45 12.25 -4.88
CA ARG A 5 49.58 10.83 -4.51
C ARG A 5 49.23 9.84 -5.62
N GLY A 6 49.26 10.24 -6.91
CA GLY A 6 48.91 9.32 -7.99
C GLY A 6 47.44 8.85 -7.97
N GLN A 7 46.56 9.54 -7.23
CA GLN A 7 45.12 9.25 -7.20
C GLN A 7 44.38 10.28 -8.04
N TYR A 8 43.50 9.79 -8.91
CA TYR A 8 42.55 10.64 -9.63
C TYR A 8 41.32 10.83 -8.73
N GLN A 9 41.00 12.06 -8.38
CA GLN A 9 39.74 12.41 -7.71
C GLN A 9 38.87 13.17 -8.67
N LEU A 10 37.63 12.71 -8.85
CA LEU A 10 36.58 13.44 -9.51
C LEU A 10 35.82 14.20 -8.42
N VAL A 11 35.88 15.54 -8.44
CA VAL A 11 35.05 16.39 -7.59
C VAL A 11 33.82 16.74 -8.41
N ALA A 12 32.65 16.24 -7.97
CA ALA A 12 31.38 16.58 -8.62
C ALA A 12 30.68 17.65 -7.78
N ASP A 13 30.37 18.79 -8.39
CA ASP A 13 29.63 19.89 -7.74
C ASP A 13 28.12 19.59 -7.66
N ALA A 14 27.61 18.67 -8.49
CA ALA A 14 26.26 18.17 -8.46
C ALA A 14 26.20 16.75 -9.05
N LEU A 15 25.42 15.88 -8.46
CA LEU A 15 25.08 14.56 -8.97
C LEU A 15 23.58 14.55 -9.29
N VAL A 16 23.22 14.59 -10.57
CA VAL A 16 21.84 14.38 -11.01
C VAL A 16 21.76 12.98 -11.58
N PRO A 17 20.91 12.09 -11.05
CA PRO A 17 20.70 10.76 -11.62
C PRO A 17 20.21 10.90 -13.07
N VAL A 18 20.86 10.22 -13.99
CA VAL A 18 20.40 10.16 -15.39
C VAL A 18 19.07 9.43 -15.41
N GLY A 19 17.99 10.09 -15.88
CA GLY A 19 16.63 9.51 -15.91
C GLY A 19 15.67 9.97 -14.81
N ALA A 20 16.13 10.61 -13.74
CA ALA A 20 15.22 11.14 -12.70
C ALA A 20 14.23 12.18 -13.25
N GLY A 21 14.67 13.01 -14.20
CA GLY A 21 13.80 13.96 -14.91
C GLY A 21 12.73 13.28 -15.75
N ASP A 22 13.10 12.21 -16.45
CA ASP A 22 12.18 11.45 -17.32
C ASP A 22 11.12 10.72 -16.50
N LEU A 23 11.49 10.16 -15.35
CA LEU A 23 10.55 9.52 -14.43
C LEU A 23 9.57 10.52 -13.82
N ALA A 24 10.03 11.71 -13.43
CA ALA A 24 9.15 12.75 -12.90
C ALA A 24 8.13 13.22 -13.96
N VAL A 25 8.56 13.42 -15.20
CA VAL A 25 7.68 13.77 -16.32
C VAL A 25 6.67 12.66 -16.59
N ALA A 26 7.11 11.40 -16.64
CA ALA A 26 6.24 10.25 -16.86
C ALA A 26 5.20 10.10 -15.72
N PHE A 27 5.60 10.35 -14.47
CA PHE A 27 4.70 10.35 -13.33
C PHE A 27 3.60 11.42 -13.46
N GLU A 28 3.97 12.68 -13.75
CA GLU A 28 2.99 13.75 -13.88
C GLU A 28 2.07 13.56 -15.09
N GLN A 29 2.56 13.00 -16.20
CA GLN A 29 1.74 12.67 -17.35
C GLN A 29 0.73 11.58 -17.02
N LEU A 30 1.16 10.49 -16.36
CA LEU A 30 0.28 9.40 -15.94
C LEU A 30 -0.76 9.88 -14.91
N LYS A 31 -0.34 10.69 -13.94
CA LYS A 31 -1.21 11.30 -12.94
C LYS A 31 -2.28 12.18 -13.60
N ALA A 32 -1.89 13.05 -14.54
CA ALA A 32 -2.83 13.90 -15.26
C ALA A 32 -3.84 13.06 -16.06
N LYS A 33 -3.36 12.02 -16.77
CA LYS A 33 -4.20 11.10 -17.54
C LYS A 33 -5.25 10.42 -16.67
N LEU A 34 -4.81 9.75 -15.61
CA LEU A 34 -5.72 8.98 -14.74
C LEU A 34 -6.64 9.88 -13.92
N GLY A 35 -6.17 11.10 -13.57
CA GLY A 35 -7.00 12.13 -12.94
C GLY A 35 -8.11 12.61 -13.88
N ALA A 36 -7.82 12.88 -15.15
CA ALA A 36 -8.80 13.27 -16.15
C ALA A 36 -9.85 12.17 -16.42
N GLU A 37 -9.47 10.90 -16.23
CA GLU A 37 -10.38 9.75 -16.30
C GLU A 37 -11.20 9.56 -15.00
N GLY A 38 -10.99 10.38 -13.95
CA GLY A 38 -11.73 10.31 -12.69
C GLY A 38 -11.32 9.16 -11.77
N LEU A 39 -10.15 8.51 -11.98
CA LEU A 39 -9.72 7.39 -11.14
C LEU A 39 -9.38 7.81 -9.70
N PHE A 40 -9.15 9.10 -9.47
CA PHE A 40 -8.81 9.66 -8.14
C PHE A 40 -10.01 10.26 -7.41
N ASP A 41 -11.20 10.24 -8.03
CA ASP A 41 -12.39 10.89 -7.48
C ASP A 41 -12.76 10.32 -6.11
N SER A 42 -13.06 11.20 -5.18
CA SER A 42 -13.48 10.82 -3.82
C SER A 42 -14.77 9.99 -3.81
N ALA A 43 -15.64 10.19 -4.78
CA ALA A 43 -16.89 9.43 -4.95
C ALA A 43 -16.66 7.93 -5.23
N ARG A 44 -15.47 7.56 -5.72
CA ARG A 44 -15.10 6.15 -5.95
C ARG A 44 -14.54 5.46 -4.71
N LYS A 45 -14.10 6.23 -3.71
CA LYS A 45 -13.42 5.70 -2.53
C LYS A 45 -14.39 4.96 -1.63
N LYS A 46 -14.10 3.69 -1.39
CA LYS A 46 -14.90 2.84 -0.50
C LYS A 46 -14.55 3.09 0.97
N PRO A 47 -15.52 3.07 1.87
CA PRO A 47 -15.26 3.10 3.29
C PRO A 47 -14.54 1.83 3.74
N LEU A 48 -13.64 1.94 4.70
CA LEU A 48 -13.03 0.78 5.33
C LEU A 48 -14.04 0.09 6.26
N PRO A 49 -14.05 -1.25 6.31
CA PRO A 49 -14.88 -1.99 7.26
C PRO A 49 -14.46 -1.65 8.70
N PRO A 50 -15.38 -1.33 9.60
CA PRO A 50 -15.05 -0.96 10.97
C PRO A 50 -14.50 -2.13 11.80
N TYR A 51 -14.83 -3.37 11.41
CA TYR A 51 -14.45 -4.61 12.10
C TYR A 51 -14.12 -5.70 11.06
N PRO A 52 -12.97 -5.63 10.40
CA PRO A 52 -12.61 -6.65 9.43
C PRO A 52 -12.34 -7.98 10.13
N ARG A 53 -12.91 -9.03 9.62
CA ARG A 53 -12.56 -10.40 10.05
C ARG A 53 -11.20 -10.80 9.49
N ARG A 54 -10.93 -10.41 8.23
CA ARG A 54 -9.72 -10.83 7.53
C ARG A 54 -9.16 -9.70 6.68
N ILE A 55 -7.84 -9.50 6.76
CA ILE A 55 -7.07 -8.53 6.00
C ILE A 55 -6.23 -9.27 4.97
N GLY A 56 -6.41 -8.94 3.69
CA GLY A 56 -5.49 -9.35 2.61
C GLY A 56 -4.27 -8.45 2.61
N VAL A 57 -3.08 -9.01 2.55
CA VAL A 57 -1.84 -8.23 2.48
C VAL A 57 -1.07 -8.62 1.23
N ILE A 58 -0.76 -7.66 0.36
CA ILE A 58 0.03 -7.85 -0.86
C ILE A 58 1.38 -7.17 -0.62
N THR A 59 2.39 -7.96 -0.31
CA THR A 59 3.75 -7.48 -0.03
C THR A 59 4.78 -8.61 -0.14
N SER A 60 6.06 -8.27 0.05
CA SER A 60 7.12 -9.27 0.12
C SER A 60 6.99 -10.14 1.37
N PRO A 61 7.09 -11.47 1.26
CA PRO A 61 6.97 -12.38 2.39
C PRO A 61 8.14 -12.28 3.38
N SER A 62 9.29 -11.78 2.95
CA SER A 62 10.50 -11.64 3.78
C SER A 62 10.81 -10.20 4.21
N GLY A 63 9.95 -9.25 3.82
CA GLY A 63 10.14 -7.82 4.13
C GLY A 63 9.70 -7.45 5.55
N ALA A 64 10.24 -6.35 6.10
CA ALA A 64 9.81 -5.83 7.39
C ALA A 64 8.32 -5.46 7.42
N ALA A 65 7.77 -5.04 6.28
CA ALA A 65 6.38 -4.59 6.16
C ALA A 65 5.36 -5.62 6.65
N ILE A 66 5.51 -6.91 6.29
CA ILE A 66 4.55 -7.94 6.73
C ILE A 66 4.62 -8.17 8.25
N HIS A 67 5.81 -8.14 8.81
CA HIS A 67 6.00 -8.31 10.26
C HIS A 67 5.38 -7.15 11.05
N ASP A 68 5.55 -5.92 10.55
CA ASP A 68 4.96 -4.73 11.15
C ASP A 68 3.43 -4.75 11.08
N ILE A 69 2.86 -5.12 9.92
CA ILE A 69 1.41 -5.25 9.76
C ILE A 69 0.86 -6.29 10.74
N ILE A 70 1.47 -7.48 10.82
CA ILE A 70 1.02 -8.55 11.73
C ILE A 70 1.09 -8.09 13.18
N ARG A 71 2.21 -7.49 13.59
CA ARG A 71 2.42 -7.02 14.95
C ARG A 71 1.37 -5.99 15.36
N VAL A 72 1.14 -4.99 14.52
CA VAL A 72 0.19 -3.90 14.80
C VAL A 72 -1.24 -4.41 14.75
N ALA A 73 -1.64 -5.12 13.71
CA ALA A 73 -3.00 -5.60 13.55
C ALA A 73 -3.42 -6.54 14.70
N ARG A 74 -2.58 -7.53 15.05
CA ARG A 74 -2.87 -8.45 16.15
C ARG A 74 -2.83 -7.79 17.52
N GLY A 75 -1.98 -6.78 17.72
CA GLY A 75 -1.95 -5.99 18.95
C GLY A 75 -3.25 -5.23 19.18
N ARG A 76 -3.87 -4.72 18.13
CA ARG A 76 -5.12 -3.96 18.17
C ARG A 76 -6.37 -4.86 18.15
N MET A 77 -6.34 -5.91 17.32
CA MET A 77 -7.45 -6.85 17.13
C MET A 77 -6.91 -8.28 17.06
N PRO A 78 -6.74 -8.97 18.20
CA PRO A 78 -6.15 -10.33 18.24
C PRO A 78 -6.89 -11.37 17.41
N SER A 79 -8.18 -11.17 17.15
CA SER A 79 -9.02 -12.08 16.36
C SER A 79 -8.90 -11.88 14.85
N VAL A 80 -8.19 -10.83 14.38
CA VAL A 80 -8.05 -10.57 12.95
C VAL A 80 -7.16 -11.62 12.28
N GLU A 81 -7.63 -12.13 11.17
CA GLU A 81 -6.87 -13.02 10.32
C GLU A 81 -6.13 -12.21 9.25
N ILE A 82 -4.93 -12.65 8.90
CA ILE A 82 -4.11 -12.00 7.86
C ILE A 82 -3.81 -13.04 6.80
N LEU A 83 -4.24 -12.77 5.58
CA LEU A 83 -3.90 -13.55 4.39
C LEU A 83 -2.85 -12.82 3.57
N LEU A 84 -1.67 -13.42 3.47
CA LEU A 84 -0.58 -12.88 2.66
C LEU A 84 -0.66 -13.41 1.22
N PHE A 85 -0.74 -12.49 0.26
CA PHE A 85 -0.39 -12.77 -1.13
C PHE A 85 1.07 -12.36 -1.34
N PRO A 86 2.01 -13.32 -1.47
CA PRO A 86 3.44 -13.01 -1.63
C PRO A 86 3.68 -12.35 -2.98
N SER A 87 4.33 -11.19 -2.98
CA SER A 87 4.59 -10.41 -4.19
C SER A 87 5.98 -9.80 -4.17
N GLU A 88 6.59 -9.71 -5.35
CA GLU A 88 7.70 -8.78 -5.57
C GLU A 88 7.15 -7.35 -5.39
N VAL A 89 7.89 -6.50 -4.70
CA VAL A 89 7.52 -5.11 -4.41
C VAL A 89 8.53 -4.10 -4.97
N GLN A 90 9.44 -4.58 -5.83
CA GLN A 90 10.43 -3.79 -6.55
C GLN A 90 10.87 -4.53 -7.82
N GLY A 91 11.45 -3.79 -8.77
CA GLY A 91 11.88 -4.33 -10.06
C GLY A 91 10.78 -4.34 -11.13
N ALA A 92 11.20 -4.64 -12.37
CA ALA A 92 10.38 -4.43 -13.58
C ALA A 92 9.08 -5.27 -13.65
N ARG A 93 9.00 -6.38 -12.90
CA ARG A 93 7.81 -7.26 -12.91
C ARG A 93 6.88 -7.03 -11.71
N ALA A 94 7.30 -6.24 -10.73
CA ALA A 94 6.58 -6.09 -9.48
C ALA A 94 5.14 -5.56 -9.68
N SER A 95 4.92 -4.58 -10.56
CA SER A 95 3.57 -4.05 -10.85
C SER A 95 2.61 -5.14 -11.29
N ARG A 96 3.08 -6.08 -12.12
CA ARG A 96 2.27 -7.21 -12.59
C ARG A 96 1.90 -8.18 -11.47
N TYR A 97 2.84 -8.48 -10.56
CA TYR A 97 2.58 -9.36 -9.41
C TYR A 97 1.64 -8.69 -8.40
N LEU A 98 1.84 -7.40 -8.12
CA LEU A 98 0.95 -6.61 -7.27
C LEU A 98 -0.47 -6.59 -7.82
N ALA A 99 -0.64 -6.31 -9.12
CA ALA A 99 -1.93 -6.38 -9.79
C ALA A 99 -2.53 -7.80 -9.75
N GLY A 100 -1.68 -8.83 -9.85
CA GLY A 100 -2.08 -10.23 -9.68
C GLY A 100 -2.68 -10.49 -8.29
N GLY A 101 -2.08 -9.96 -7.24
CA GLY A 101 -2.59 -10.07 -5.87
C GLY A 101 -3.95 -9.39 -5.68
N VAL A 102 -4.12 -8.19 -6.24
CA VAL A 102 -5.42 -7.50 -6.19
C VAL A 102 -6.48 -8.30 -6.94
N ARG A 103 -6.18 -8.82 -8.13
CA ARG A 103 -7.13 -9.67 -8.89
C ARG A 103 -7.43 -10.98 -8.16
N TYR A 104 -6.45 -11.59 -7.49
CA TYR A 104 -6.64 -12.81 -6.71
C TYR A 104 -7.70 -12.62 -5.64
N PHE A 105 -7.55 -11.63 -4.77
CA PHE A 105 -8.53 -11.36 -3.72
C PHE A 105 -9.90 -10.95 -4.26
N ASN A 106 -9.96 -10.31 -5.42
CA ASN A 106 -11.22 -9.93 -6.08
C ASN A 106 -11.83 -11.03 -6.94
N SER A 107 -11.17 -12.19 -7.11
CA SER A 107 -11.70 -13.27 -7.93
C SER A 107 -12.97 -13.86 -7.31
N PRO A 108 -13.98 -14.25 -8.11
CA PRO A 108 -15.21 -14.84 -7.59
C PRO A 108 -14.96 -16.08 -6.72
N ALA A 109 -13.97 -16.90 -7.07
CA ALA A 109 -13.61 -18.10 -6.31
C ALA A 109 -13.13 -17.76 -4.88
N VAL A 110 -12.24 -16.76 -4.74
CA VAL A 110 -11.71 -16.34 -3.44
C VAL A 110 -12.78 -15.60 -2.64
N ARG A 111 -13.56 -14.73 -3.28
CA ARG A 111 -14.62 -13.95 -2.60
C ARG A 111 -15.78 -14.83 -2.09
N SER A 112 -16.06 -15.95 -2.73
CA SER A 112 -17.09 -16.89 -2.28
C SER A 112 -16.58 -17.90 -1.26
N ASP A 113 -15.27 -18.00 -1.02
CA ASP A 113 -14.67 -18.89 -0.05
C ASP A 113 -14.61 -18.22 1.34
N PRO A 114 -15.38 -18.71 2.33
CA PRO A 114 -15.39 -18.10 3.66
C PRO A 114 -14.03 -18.09 4.37
N GLU A 115 -13.09 -18.95 3.93
CA GLU A 115 -11.74 -19.03 4.51
C GLU A 115 -10.72 -18.16 3.80
N GLN A 116 -11.03 -17.68 2.59
CA GLN A 116 -10.11 -16.86 1.79
C GLN A 116 -10.61 -15.44 1.51
N ALA A 117 -11.91 -15.21 1.63
CA ALA A 117 -12.48 -13.88 1.43
C ALA A 117 -11.89 -12.88 2.45
N VAL A 118 -11.48 -11.70 1.96
CA VAL A 118 -10.93 -10.63 2.77
C VAL A 118 -11.82 -9.39 2.74
N ASP A 119 -11.85 -8.64 3.84
CA ASP A 119 -12.71 -7.47 4.00
C ASP A 119 -12.02 -6.18 3.58
N VAL A 120 -10.70 -6.17 3.60
CA VAL A 120 -9.84 -5.04 3.21
C VAL A 120 -8.49 -5.57 2.73
N ILE A 121 -7.89 -4.87 1.77
CA ILE A 121 -6.57 -5.20 1.25
C ILE A 121 -5.57 -4.11 1.67
N ILE A 122 -4.41 -4.51 2.18
CA ILE A 122 -3.24 -3.64 2.35
C ILE A 122 -2.27 -3.97 1.22
N LEU A 123 -2.00 -2.97 0.38
CA LEU A 123 -1.02 -3.03 -0.70
C LEU A 123 0.16 -2.14 -0.30
N GLY A 124 1.35 -2.71 -0.13
CA GLY A 124 2.44 -1.87 0.30
C GLY A 124 3.80 -2.55 0.38
N ARG A 125 4.79 -1.74 0.76
CA ARG A 125 6.15 -2.20 1.00
C ARG A 125 6.78 -1.44 2.17
N GLY A 126 7.88 -1.96 2.69
CA GLY A 126 8.77 -1.21 3.57
C GLY A 126 9.56 -0.13 2.79
N GLY A 127 10.42 0.61 3.47
CA GLY A 127 11.26 1.65 2.86
C GLY A 127 12.11 1.14 1.69
N GLY A 128 12.59 2.06 0.86
CA GLY A 128 13.42 1.81 -0.32
C GLY A 128 13.68 3.11 -1.09
N SER A 129 14.46 3.03 -2.15
CA SER A 129 14.72 4.18 -3.03
C SER A 129 13.47 4.54 -3.87
N THR A 130 13.43 5.75 -4.40
CA THR A 130 12.35 6.20 -5.30
C THR A 130 12.23 5.30 -6.54
N GLU A 131 13.35 4.80 -7.05
CA GLU A 131 13.37 3.87 -8.18
C GLU A 131 12.73 2.54 -7.83
N ASP A 132 12.93 2.04 -6.60
CA ASP A 132 12.28 0.83 -6.10
C ASP A 132 10.76 0.98 -5.98
N LEU A 133 10.28 2.20 -5.75
CA LEU A 133 8.85 2.51 -5.62
C LEU A 133 8.16 2.67 -6.97
N TRP A 134 8.93 2.73 -8.08
CA TRP A 134 8.37 3.03 -9.40
C TRP A 134 7.32 2.03 -9.86
N CYS A 135 7.40 0.77 -9.42
CA CYS A 135 6.42 -0.26 -9.75
C CYS A 135 4.98 0.07 -9.27
N PHE A 136 4.83 0.99 -8.31
CA PHE A 136 3.53 1.49 -7.83
C PHE A 136 3.00 2.68 -8.66
N ASN A 137 3.78 3.14 -9.66
CA ASN A 137 3.39 4.17 -10.64
C ASN A 137 2.99 3.55 -11.99
N ASP A 138 2.53 2.30 -11.98
CA ASP A 138 2.11 1.57 -13.18
C ASP A 138 0.62 1.77 -13.46
N GLU A 139 0.27 2.09 -14.71
CA GLU A 139 -1.12 2.31 -15.14
C GLU A 139 -1.97 1.06 -14.99
N GLY A 140 -1.41 -0.12 -15.31
CA GLY A 140 -2.12 -1.38 -15.22
C GLY A 140 -2.49 -1.73 -13.77
N LEU A 141 -1.56 -1.50 -12.84
CA LEU A 141 -1.81 -1.64 -11.41
C LEU A 141 -2.88 -0.65 -10.94
N ALA A 142 -2.77 0.62 -11.32
CA ALA A 142 -3.74 1.65 -10.98
C ALA A 142 -5.16 1.28 -11.40
N ARG A 143 -5.33 0.79 -12.63
CA ARG A 143 -6.65 0.36 -13.14
C ARG A 143 -7.20 -0.84 -12.39
N VAL A 144 -6.35 -1.78 -11.98
CA VAL A 144 -6.75 -2.95 -11.19
C VAL A 144 -7.15 -2.53 -9.76
N ILE A 145 -6.43 -1.59 -9.14
CA ILE A 145 -6.82 -1.01 -7.84
C ILE A 145 -8.19 -0.32 -7.96
N ALA A 146 -8.39 0.52 -8.99
CA ALA A 146 -9.64 1.22 -9.21
C ALA A 146 -10.84 0.29 -9.44
N ALA A 147 -10.61 -0.88 -10.04
CA ALA A 147 -11.64 -1.88 -10.32
C ALA A 147 -11.90 -2.85 -9.16
N SER A 148 -11.16 -2.74 -8.06
CA SER A 148 -11.36 -3.60 -6.89
C SER A 148 -12.71 -3.34 -6.23
N ASP A 149 -13.46 -4.40 -5.90
CA ASP A 149 -14.68 -4.31 -5.07
C ASP A 149 -14.33 -4.23 -3.58
N ILE A 150 -13.16 -4.76 -3.20
CA ILE A 150 -12.67 -4.75 -1.83
C ILE A 150 -11.91 -3.44 -1.59
N PRO A 151 -12.15 -2.72 -0.47
CA PRO A 151 -11.43 -1.51 -0.16
C PRO A 151 -9.92 -1.77 -0.02
N ILE A 152 -9.11 -0.87 -0.58
CA ILE A 152 -7.65 -0.98 -0.62
C ILE A 152 -7.01 0.17 0.16
N ILE A 153 -6.07 -0.18 1.04
CA ILE A 153 -5.16 0.76 1.69
C ILE A 153 -3.80 0.65 1.00
N SER A 154 -3.33 1.73 0.40
CA SER A 154 -1.96 1.83 -0.12
C SER A 154 -1.02 2.26 0.99
N ALA A 155 0.09 1.53 1.17
CA ALA A 155 1.13 1.79 2.16
C ALA A 155 2.51 1.70 1.51
N VAL A 156 2.77 2.59 0.56
CA VAL A 156 3.94 2.53 -0.34
C VAL A 156 4.96 3.62 -0.03
N GLY A 157 4.52 4.86 0.03
CA GLY A 157 5.37 6.03 0.16
C GLY A 157 5.39 6.60 1.58
N HIS A 158 6.52 7.23 1.95
CA HIS A 158 6.62 8.07 3.14
C HIS A 158 5.76 9.34 2.98
N GLU A 159 5.69 10.18 4.01
CA GLU A 159 4.78 11.35 4.06
C GLU A 159 4.84 12.27 2.83
N VAL A 160 6.01 12.42 2.23
CA VAL A 160 6.25 13.34 1.09
C VAL A 160 6.20 12.65 -0.28
N ASP A 161 6.32 11.32 -0.36
CA ASP A 161 6.40 10.58 -1.61
C ASP A 161 5.06 9.91 -1.93
N PHE A 162 4.35 10.44 -2.92
CA PHE A 162 3.09 9.85 -3.38
C PHE A 162 3.31 9.00 -4.63
N SER A 163 2.76 7.80 -4.62
CA SER A 163 2.66 6.96 -5.81
C SER A 163 1.28 7.07 -6.48
N ILE A 164 1.19 6.65 -7.73
CA ILE A 164 -0.11 6.54 -8.43
C ILE A 164 -1.06 5.61 -7.67
N SER A 165 -0.55 4.53 -7.09
CA SER A 165 -1.34 3.63 -6.25
C SER A 165 -1.97 4.33 -5.04
N ASP A 166 -1.27 5.33 -4.44
CA ASP A 166 -1.80 6.11 -3.32
C ASP A 166 -2.98 7.00 -3.73
N PHE A 167 -2.92 7.58 -4.94
CA PHE A 167 -4.03 8.39 -5.47
C PHE A 167 -5.27 7.54 -5.78
N VAL A 168 -5.08 6.32 -6.29
CA VAL A 168 -6.18 5.44 -6.72
C VAL A 168 -6.78 4.67 -5.57
N ALA A 169 -5.99 4.22 -4.59
CA ALA A 169 -6.46 3.44 -3.44
C ALA A 169 -7.53 4.17 -2.62
N ASP A 170 -8.37 3.44 -1.92
CA ASP A 170 -9.45 4.00 -1.10
C ASP A 170 -8.92 4.80 0.08
N ARG A 171 -7.79 4.36 0.66
CA ARG A 171 -7.05 5.07 1.70
C ARG A 171 -5.55 4.98 1.44
N ARG A 172 -4.83 5.99 1.90
CA ARG A 172 -3.37 6.02 1.94
C ARG A 172 -2.88 5.97 3.37
N ALA A 173 -1.86 5.18 3.61
CA ALA A 173 -1.11 5.15 4.85
C ALA A 173 0.37 5.48 4.56
N ALA A 174 1.01 6.25 5.44
CA ALA A 174 2.41 6.62 5.27
C ALA A 174 3.38 5.45 5.55
N THR A 175 2.92 4.40 6.22
CA THR A 175 3.71 3.21 6.57
C THR A 175 2.84 1.96 6.60
N PRO A 176 3.43 0.76 6.48
CA PRO A 176 2.71 -0.50 6.70
C PRO A 176 2.05 -0.61 8.07
N SER A 177 2.70 -0.09 9.11
CA SER A 177 2.13 -0.02 10.47
C SER A 177 0.88 0.86 10.51
N ALA A 178 0.93 2.05 9.92
CA ALA A 178 -0.21 2.96 9.85
C ALA A 178 -1.38 2.35 9.03
N ALA A 179 -1.09 1.56 7.98
CA ALA A 179 -2.11 0.83 7.24
C ALA A 179 -2.82 -0.21 8.11
N ALA A 180 -2.06 -0.94 8.92
CA ALA A 180 -2.63 -1.90 9.87
C ALA A 180 -3.49 -1.19 10.95
N GLU A 181 -3.07 -0.02 11.42
CA GLU A 181 -3.87 0.79 12.34
C GLU A 181 -5.18 1.27 11.71
N MET A 182 -5.14 1.72 10.46
CA MET A 182 -6.35 2.12 9.71
C MET A 182 -7.30 0.95 9.47
N ALA A 183 -6.76 -0.24 9.21
CA ALA A 183 -7.53 -1.44 8.94
C ALA A 183 -8.16 -2.06 10.19
N THR A 184 -7.67 -1.76 11.39
CA THR A 184 -8.11 -2.43 12.62
C THR A 184 -8.65 -1.42 13.65
N PRO A 185 -9.78 -1.73 14.31
CA PRO A 185 -10.28 -0.89 15.40
C PRO A 185 -9.32 -0.92 16.59
N ASP A 186 -9.37 0.15 17.39
CA ASP A 186 -8.67 0.15 18.66
C ASP A 186 -9.45 -0.70 19.69
N ARG A 187 -8.78 -1.67 20.30
CA ARG A 187 -9.35 -2.54 21.34
C ARG A 187 -9.91 -1.73 22.52
N ALA A 188 -9.26 -0.62 22.89
CA ALA A 188 -9.74 0.25 23.96
C ALA A 188 -11.04 0.95 23.58
N ASP A 189 -11.20 1.37 22.32
CA ASP A 189 -12.45 1.94 21.80
C ASP A 189 -13.58 0.92 21.82
N LEU A 190 -13.30 -0.31 21.40
CA LEU A 190 -14.26 -1.40 21.49
C LEU A 190 -14.73 -1.62 22.93
N GLY A 191 -13.80 -1.71 23.88
CA GLY A 191 -14.12 -1.85 25.29
C GLY A 191 -14.95 -0.70 25.86
N ARG A 192 -14.69 0.54 25.42
CA ARG A 192 -15.51 1.72 25.80
C ARG A 192 -16.93 1.60 25.24
N ARG A 193 -17.07 1.24 23.97
CA ARG A 193 -18.41 1.06 23.34
C ARG A 193 -19.23 -0.03 23.99
N VAL A 194 -18.63 -1.18 24.28
CA VAL A 194 -19.31 -2.29 24.96
C VAL A 194 -19.79 -1.86 26.35
N ARG A 195 -18.93 -1.22 27.17
CA ARG A 195 -19.33 -0.69 28.48
C ARG A 195 -20.47 0.30 28.38
N GLY A 196 -20.35 1.29 27.45
CA GLY A 196 -21.41 2.29 27.28
C GLY A 196 -22.74 1.71 26.76
N LEU A 197 -22.74 0.54 26.11
CA LEU A 197 -23.98 -0.18 25.77
C LEU A 197 -24.55 -0.93 26.98
N SER A 198 -23.69 -1.55 27.80
CA SER A 198 -24.09 -2.22 29.05
C SER A 198 -24.76 -1.23 30.02
N ASP A 199 -24.12 -0.07 30.24
CA ASP A 199 -24.63 1.00 31.13
C ASP A 199 -25.98 1.62 30.67
N ARG A 200 -26.40 1.36 29.44
CA ARG A 200 -27.69 1.82 28.88
C ARG A 200 -28.79 0.79 28.96
N LEU A 201 -28.45 -0.44 29.30
CA LEU A 201 -29.38 -1.58 29.45
C LEU A 201 -29.73 -1.84 30.91
N ASP A 202 -28.93 -1.30 31.85
CA ASP A 202 -29.18 -1.27 33.29
C ASP A 202 -29.99 0.01 33.68
#